data_2723c97d83b7b8f8497f0d9cc00c1147
#
_entry.id   2723c97d83b7b8f8497f0d9cc00c1147
#
_cell.length_a   1.000
_cell.length_b   1.000
_cell.length_c   1.000
_cell.angle_alpha   90.00
_cell.angle_beta   90.00
_cell.angle_gamma   90.00
#
_symmetry.space_group_name_H-M   'P 1'
#
loop_
_entity.id
_entity.type
_entity.pdbx_description
1 polymer ?
#
loop_
_entity_poly.entity_id
_entity_poly.type
_entity_poly.pdbx_seq_one_letter_code
_entity_poly.pdbx_strand_id
1 'polypeptide(L)'
;MITRITLKRLPLENLKRKPFRTAALVIVVMMLTLAFFGGSLLSMNLRNGLRSMQERMGADLMVVPQDTGAKAEALLTNGGSNTFYFTNDIENLVSKADGISRVTAQTYISSLAAACCDEKVQIIGFNPATDFVITPWITSQFDGTLKDGEVVAGSNISVSGNNTIKLYGHEFPVAAQLGSTGTSLDNSVFVNMSTIPSIVSYSSSVGHTAIPAEYADKAVSAILIKVKDGYDAKQVSLNITKESGLEGLGFVYPGGVTATTKTNLDALVGYVTLFVAVFWIMGLIVLLAVFASAMNERKKEFAAYRIMGATRGTLIALIVKESALIGLLSLIHI
;
A
#
# COMPACT_ATOMS: atom_id res chain seq x y z
N MET A 1 -18.24 -16.09 58.05
CA MET A 1 -19.36 -15.82 57.13
C MET A 1 -19.29 -16.78 55.97
N ILE A 2 -20.08 -17.84 55.92
CA ILE A 2 -20.07 -18.87 54.87
C ILE A 2 -20.86 -18.30 53.70
N THR A 3 -20.17 -17.74 52.71
CA THR A 3 -20.78 -17.28 51.46
C THR A 3 -21.35 -18.50 50.73
N ARG A 4 -22.65 -18.60 50.56
CA ARG A 4 -23.32 -19.61 49.76
C ARG A 4 -22.82 -19.48 48.31
N ILE A 5 -21.99 -20.42 47.86
CA ILE A 5 -21.48 -20.46 46.49
C ILE A 5 -22.63 -20.91 45.59
N THR A 6 -23.17 -20.01 44.81
CA THR A 6 -24.19 -20.33 43.79
C THR A 6 -23.50 -20.94 42.56
N LEU A 7 -24.17 -21.85 41.86
CA LEU A 7 -23.71 -22.45 40.58
C LEU A 7 -23.27 -21.42 39.53
N LYS A 8 -23.76 -20.20 39.64
CA LYS A 8 -23.36 -19.09 38.73
C LYS A 8 -21.97 -18.52 39.07
N ARG A 9 -21.53 -18.53 40.32
CA ARG A 9 -20.22 -18.02 40.76
C ARG A 9 -19.12 -19.05 40.79
N LEU A 10 -19.48 -20.34 40.73
CA LEU A 10 -18.56 -21.46 40.80
C LEU A 10 -17.42 -21.40 39.73
N PRO A 11 -17.67 -21.04 38.44
CA PRO A 11 -16.61 -20.89 37.44
C PRO A 11 -15.55 -19.88 37.85
N LEU A 12 -15.97 -18.70 38.34
CA LEU A 12 -15.07 -17.63 38.75
C LEU A 12 -14.20 -18.03 39.97
N GLU A 13 -14.81 -18.69 40.94
CA GLU A 13 -14.08 -19.16 42.12
C GLU A 13 -13.07 -20.28 41.78
N ASN A 14 -13.41 -21.15 40.84
CA ASN A 14 -12.49 -22.18 40.34
C ASN A 14 -11.27 -21.57 39.64
N LEU A 15 -11.45 -20.51 38.83
CA LEU A 15 -10.35 -19.83 38.18
C LEU A 15 -9.42 -19.17 39.20
N LYS A 16 -9.97 -18.55 40.26
CA LYS A 16 -9.18 -17.91 41.34
C LYS A 16 -8.40 -18.92 42.19
N ARG A 17 -8.94 -20.13 42.40
CA ARG A 17 -8.28 -21.13 43.24
C ARG A 17 -7.06 -21.79 42.61
N LYS A 18 -6.94 -21.78 41.26
CA LYS A 18 -5.79 -22.35 40.53
C LYS A 18 -5.16 -21.33 39.59
N PRO A 19 -4.53 -20.25 40.12
CA PRO A 19 -4.11 -19.10 39.36
C PRO A 19 -3.07 -19.44 38.29
N PHE A 20 -2.08 -20.30 38.56
CA PHE A 20 -1.07 -20.71 37.61
C PHE A 20 -1.64 -21.40 36.37
N ARG A 21 -2.61 -22.29 36.55
CA ARG A 21 -3.27 -23.01 35.47
C ARG A 21 -4.11 -22.04 34.63
N THR A 22 -4.85 -21.15 35.30
CA THR A 22 -5.66 -20.12 34.62
C THR A 22 -4.78 -19.20 33.84
N ALA A 23 -3.66 -18.73 34.39
CA ALA A 23 -2.69 -17.88 33.69
C ALA A 23 -2.09 -18.59 32.47
N ALA A 24 -1.68 -19.87 32.59
CA ALA A 24 -1.16 -20.62 31.44
C ALA A 24 -2.18 -20.74 30.32
N LEU A 25 -3.45 -21.06 30.63
CA LEU A 25 -4.51 -21.15 29.65
C LEU A 25 -4.78 -19.77 28.98
N VAL A 26 -4.83 -18.68 29.75
CA VAL A 26 -5.01 -17.31 29.24
C VAL A 26 -3.87 -16.94 28.31
N ILE A 27 -2.62 -17.21 28.68
CA ILE A 27 -1.43 -16.92 27.84
C ILE A 27 -1.50 -17.71 26.52
N VAL A 28 -1.83 -18.98 26.55
CA VAL A 28 -1.94 -19.80 25.33
C VAL A 28 -3.04 -19.26 24.41
N VAL A 29 -4.22 -18.98 24.93
CA VAL A 29 -5.33 -18.42 24.15
C VAL A 29 -4.97 -17.04 23.62
N MET A 30 -4.34 -16.19 24.41
CA MET A 30 -3.88 -14.86 24.01
C MET A 30 -2.86 -14.94 22.86
N MET A 31 -1.83 -15.80 22.96
CA MET A 31 -0.84 -15.98 21.89
C MET A 31 -1.48 -16.49 20.59
N LEU A 32 -2.42 -17.43 20.68
CA LEU A 32 -3.14 -17.92 19.51
C LEU A 32 -3.98 -16.85 18.83
N THR A 33 -4.70 -16.05 19.63
CA THR A 33 -5.53 -14.96 19.13
C THR A 33 -4.67 -13.88 18.48
N LEU A 34 -3.54 -13.53 19.12
CA LEU A 34 -2.59 -12.54 18.59
C LEU A 34 -1.97 -13.01 17.26
N ALA A 35 -1.56 -14.27 17.17
CA ALA A 35 -1.01 -14.85 15.95
C ALA A 35 -2.03 -14.86 14.81
N PHE A 36 -3.28 -15.22 15.09
CA PHE A 36 -4.34 -15.23 14.10
C PHE A 36 -4.71 -13.82 13.63
N PHE A 37 -4.96 -12.92 14.57
CA PHE A 37 -5.36 -11.55 14.25
C PHE A 37 -4.23 -10.80 13.55
N GLY A 38 -3.01 -10.89 14.07
CA GLY A 38 -1.83 -10.28 13.46
C GLY A 38 -1.54 -10.83 12.06
N GLY A 39 -1.58 -12.15 11.88
CA GLY A 39 -1.39 -12.79 10.57
C GLY A 39 -2.49 -12.42 9.56
N SER A 40 -3.74 -12.36 10.01
CA SER A 40 -4.87 -11.96 9.17
C SER A 40 -4.78 -10.50 8.75
N LEU A 41 -4.44 -9.59 9.68
CA LEU A 41 -4.22 -8.18 9.38
C LEU A 41 -3.06 -7.97 8.41
N LEU A 42 -1.94 -8.68 8.61
CA LEU A 42 -0.79 -8.60 7.71
C LEU A 42 -1.17 -9.05 6.30
N SER A 43 -1.85 -10.18 6.17
CA SER A 43 -2.31 -10.70 4.87
C SER A 43 -3.29 -9.73 4.19
N MET A 44 -4.22 -9.15 4.93
CA MET A 44 -5.19 -8.19 4.42
C MET A 44 -4.53 -6.88 3.98
N ASN A 45 -3.59 -6.36 4.77
CA ASN A 45 -2.85 -5.14 4.44
C ASN A 45 -1.96 -5.33 3.21
N LEU A 46 -1.29 -6.47 3.08
CA LEU A 46 -0.52 -6.81 1.88
C LEU A 46 -1.42 -6.86 0.63
N ARG A 47 -2.56 -7.53 0.69
CA ARG A 47 -3.51 -7.61 -0.43
C ARG A 47 -4.07 -6.24 -0.81
N ASN A 48 -4.44 -5.42 0.18
CA ASN A 48 -4.95 -4.07 -0.05
C ASN A 48 -3.87 -3.16 -0.63
N GLY A 49 -2.62 -3.26 -0.15
CA GLY A 49 -1.48 -2.54 -0.71
C GLY A 49 -1.24 -2.89 -2.18
N LEU A 50 -1.25 -4.18 -2.51
CA LEU A 50 -1.12 -4.65 -3.90
C LEU A 50 -2.25 -4.15 -4.81
N ARG A 51 -3.49 -4.24 -4.34
CA ARG A 51 -4.65 -3.76 -5.08
C ARG A 51 -4.58 -2.25 -5.30
N SER A 52 -4.26 -1.51 -4.26
CA SER A 52 -4.06 -0.06 -4.34
C SER A 52 -2.94 0.33 -5.30
N MET A 53 -1.83 -0.41 -5.32
CA MET A 53 -0.75 -0.23 -6.28
C MET A 53 -1.21 -0.47 -7.73
N GLN A 54 -2.03 -1.49 -7.98
CA GLN A 54 -2.58 -1.77 -9.31
C GLN A 54 -3.61 -0.74 -9.78
N GLU A 55 -4.49 -0.29 -8.90
CA GLU A 55 -5.51 0.72 -9.22
C GLU A 55 -4.88 2.09 -9.51
N ARG A 56 -3.72 2.39 -8.93
CA ARG A 56 -2.98 3.65 -9.11
C ARG A 56 -2.09 3.69 -10.35
N MET A 57 -1.70 2.52 -10.89
CA MET A 57 -1.05 2.45 -12.19
C MET A 57 -2.11 2.40 -13.29
N GLY A 58 -2.96 3.42 -13.35
CA GLY A 58 -4.12 3.52 -14.23
C GLY A 58 -3.81 3.41 -15.73
N ALA A 59 -2.54 3.40 -16.12
CA ALA A 59 -2.08 3.25 -17.50
C ALA A 59 -1.77 1.77 -17.80
N ASP A 60 -2.19 1.30 -18.95
CA ASP A 60 -1.90 -0.04 -19.47
C ASP A 60 -0.60 -0.07 -20.27
N LEU A 61 -0.23 1.09 -20.84
CA LEU A 61 0.96 1.28 -21.66
C LEU A 61 1.55 2.68 -21.38
N MET A 62 2.87 2.77 -21.32
CA MET A 62 3.61 4.03 -21.23
C MET A 62 4.57 4.11 -22.41
N VAL A 63 4.52 5.21 -23.16
CA VAL A 63 5.45 5.53 -24.23
C VAL A 63 6.48 6.50 -23.68
N VAL A 64 7.76 6.20 -23.89
CA VAL A 64 8.91 6.96 -23.41
C VAL A 64 9.94 7.09 -24.53
N PRO A 65 10.93 7.98 -24.45
CA PRO A 65 12.03 7.98 -25.40
C PRO A 65 12.73 6.63 -25.43
N GLN A 66 13.19 6.19 -26.62
CA GLN A 66 14.02 5.00 -26.77
C GLN A 66 15.19 5.08 -25.78
N ASP A 67 15.66 3.95 -25.27
CA ASP A 67 16.75 3.86 -24.30
C ASP A 67 16.45 4.41 -22.89
N THR A 68 15.24 4.94 -22.64
CA THR A 68 14.84 5.40 -21.30
C THR A 68 13.89 4.43 -20.58
N GLY A 69 13.51 3.33 -21.19
CA GLY A 69 12.59 2.35 -20.62
C GLY A 69 13.00 1.88 -19.23
N ALA A 70 14.27 1.55 -19.01
CA ALA A 70 14.79 1.13 -17.71
C ALA A 70 14.70 2.25 -16.66
N LYS A 71 14.85 3.54 -17.05
CA LYS A 71 14.68 4.69 -16.16
C LYS A 71 13.22 4.90 -15.78
N ALA A 72 12.32 4.69 -16.74
CA ALA A 72 10.88 4.77 -16.52
C ALA A 72 10.39 3.63 -15.61
N GLU A 73 10.87 2.40 -15.82
CA GLU A 73 10.60 1.27 -14.93
C GLU A 73 11.13 1.50 -13.50
N ALA A 74 12.35 2.03 -13.37
CA ALA A 74 12.92 2.38 -12.08
C ALA A 74 12.11 3.46 -11.35
N LEU A 75 11.57 4.43 -12.08
CA LEU A 75 10.68 5.45 -11.53
C LEU A 75 9.39 4.82 -11.00
N LEU A 76 8.84 3.83 -11.68
CA LEU A 76 7.62 3.13 -11.24
C LEU A 76 7.86 2.17 -10.07
N THR A 77 9.06 1.59 -9.94
CA THR A 77 9.35 0.54 -8.96
C THR A 77 10.15 1.01 -7.77
N ASN A 78 11.29 1.67 -8.00
CA ASN A 78 12.32 1.91 -6.98
C ASN A 78 12.32 3.35 -6.46
N GLY A 79 11.49 4.24 -7.02
CA GLY A 79 11.44 5.66 -6.66
C GLY A 79 12.69 6.45 -7.04
N GLY A 80 13.49 5.94 -7.97
CA GLY A 80 14.64 6.65 -8.48
C GLY A 80 14.22 7.89 -9.25
N SER A 81 14.69 9.07 -8.84
CA SER A 81 14.42 10.31 -9.57
C SER A 81 15.24 10.37 -10.86
N ASN A 82 14.57 10.61 -11.97
CA ASN A 82 15.16 10.66 -13.31
C ASN A 82 14.61 11.84 -14.10
N THR A 83 15.43 12.35 -15.03
CA THR A 83 15.01 13.33 -16.05
C THR A 83 15.23 12.69 -17.42
N PHE A 84 14.20 12.64 -18.21
CA PHE A 84 14.21 12.29 -19.63
C PHE A 84 13.00 12.92 -20.30
N TYR A 85 13.10 13.21 -21.58
CA TYR A 85 12.02 13.87 -22.32
C TYR A 85 12.16 13.61 -23.81
N PHE A 86 11.07 13.77 -24.53
CA PHE A 86 11.05 13.82 -25.99
C PHE A 86 11.39 15.21 -26.47
N THR A 87 12.01 15.28 -27.61
CA THR A 87 12.31 16.55 -28.30
C THR A 87 11.23 16.94 -29.31
N ASN A 88 10.31 16.05 -29.62
CA ASN A 88 9.25 16.23 -30.60
C ASN A 88 7.88 16.26 -29.94
N ASP A 89 6.90 16.89 -30.58
CA ASP A 89 5.49 16.82 -30.18
C ASP A 89 4.89 15.47 -30.59
N ILE A 90 4.94 14.50 -29.68
CA ILE A 90 4.50 13.13 -29.95
C ILE A 90 3.13 12.82 -29.40
N GLU A 91 2.58 13.62 -28.47
CA GLU A 91 1.30 13.36 -27.85
C GLU A 91 0.18 13.27 -28.89
N ASN A 92 0.12 14.24 -29.81
CA ASN A 92 -0.83 14.28 -30.90
C ASN A 92 -0.68 13.13 -31.90
N LEU A 93 0.54 12.65 -32.09
CA LEU A 93 0.82 11.53 -33.02
C LEU A 93 0.44 10.20 -32.39
N VAL A 94 0.79 10.01 -31.14
CA VAL A 94 0.46 8.79 -30.38
C VAL A 94 -1.04 8.66 -30.18
N SER A 95 -1.74 9.76 -29.88
CA SER A 95 -3.17 9.74 -29.59
C SER A 95 -4.07 9.27 -30.76
N LYS A 96 -3.55 9.30 -31.99
CA LYS A 96 -4.27 8.88 -33.19
C LYS A 96 -4.30 7.38 -33.43
N ALA A 97 -3.43 6.62 -32.76
CA ALA A 97 -3.30 5.19 -32.97
C ALA A 97 -4.55 4.43 -32.51
N ASP A 98 -4.90 3.39 -33.27
CA ASP A 98 -6.07 2.58 -32.97
C ASP A 98 -5.87 1.74 -31.69
N GLY A 99 -6.95 1.57 -30.93
CA GLY A 99 -6.96 0.83 -29.67
C GLY A 99 -6.72 1.68 -28.42
N ILE A 100 -6.59 3.01 -28.54
CA ILE A 100 -6.37 3.93 -27.42
C ILE A 100 -7.72 4.47 -26.92
N SER A 101 -7.95 4.32 -25.61
CA SER A 101 -9.14 4.84 -24.92
C SER A 101 -8.90 6.24 -24.33
N ARG A 102 -7.77 6.44 -23.64
CA ARG A 102 -7.37 7.71 -23.02
C ARG A 102 -5.88 7.88 -23.12
N VAL A 103 -5.43 9.12 -23.22
CA VAL A 103 -4.02 9.54 -23.24
C VAL A 103 -3.81 10.68 -22.26
N THR A 104 -2.67 10.68 -21.58
CA THR A 104 -2.20 11.81 -20.80
C THR A 104 -0.68 11.88 -20.85
N ALA A 105 -0.15 13.10 -20.93
CA ALA A 105 1.29 13.35 -20.91
C ALA A 105 1.77 13.71 -19.50
N GLN A 106 2.97 13.27 -19.17
CA GLN A 106 3.64 13.64 -17.92
C GLN A 106 5.08 14.05 -18.21
N THR A 107 5.59 15.02 -17.43
CA THR A 107 6.97 15.49 -17.49
C THR A 107 7.70 15.15 -16.20
N TYR A 108 8.86 14.51 -16.30
CA TYR A 108 9.66 14.05 -15.17
C TYR A 108 10.96 14.83 -15.07
N ILE A 109 11.16 15.49 -13.93
CA ILE A 109 12.37 16.23 -13.61
C ILE A 109 12.91 15.75 -12.27
N SER A 110 14.20 15.41 -12.20
CA SER A 110 14.87 15.07 -10.94
C SER A 110 15.41 16.34 -10.30
N SER A 111 15.01 16.66 -9.07
CA SER A 111 15.69 17.70 -8.30
C SER A 111 17.11 17.30 -7.91
N LEU A 112 17.85 18.21 -7.30
CA LEU A 112 19.24 18.01 -6.91
C LEU A 112 19.36 17.68 -5.42
N ALA A 113 20.37 16.88 -5.06
CA ALA A 113 20.83 16.73 -3.69
C ALA A 113 21.90 17.80 -3.39
N ALA A 114 21.49 19.09 -3.39
CA ALA A 114 22.37 20.24 -3.24
C ALA A 114 21.66 21.34 -2.45
N ALA A 115 22.38 22.34 -1.97
CA ALA A 115 21.85 23.44 -1.17
C ALA A 115 20.72 24.27 -1.82
N CYS A 116 20.52 24.12 -3.13
CA CYS A 116 19.41 24.75 -3.86
C CYS A 116 18.07 24.01 -3.69
N CYS A 117 18.07 22.81 -3.12
CA CYS A 117 16.89 21.98 -2.94
C CYS A 117 16.88 21.42 -1.52
N ASP A 118 15.70 21.26 -0.93
CA ASP A 118 15.58 20.65 0.40
C ASP A 118 15.98 19.17 0.36
N GLU A 119 15.56 18.49 -0.70
CA GLU A 119 15.90 17.07 -0.91
C GLU A 119 15.87 16.69 -2.39
N LYS A 120 16.44 15.52 -2.70
CA LYS A 120 16.38 14.95 -4.04
C LYS A 120 15.06 14.22 -4.25
N VAL A 121 14.17 14.81 -5.07
CA VAL A 121 12.83 14.27 -5.33
C VAL A 121 12.58 14.13 -6.82
N GLN A 122 11.58 13.33 -7.18
CA GLN A 122 11.02 13.31 -8.51
C GLN A 122 9.94 14.39 -8.62
N ILE A 123 10.11 15.34 -9.51
CA ILE A 123 9.09 16.32 -9.88
C ILE A 123 8.31 15.73 -11.04
N ILE A 124 6.97 15.68 -10.92
CA ILE A 124 6.06 15.13 -11.92
C ILE A 124 5.09 16.24 -12.33
N GLY A 125 5.27 16.74 -13.54
CA GLY A 125 4.32 17.64 -14.19
C GLY A 125 3.20 16.84 -14.86
N PHE A 126 1.95 17.19 -14.61
CA PHE A 126 0.78 16.54 -15.20
C PHE A 126 -0.29 17.57 -15.55
N ASN A 127 -1.19 17.21 -16.46
CA ASN A 127 -2.34 18.04 -16.80
C ASN A 127 -3.58 17.50 -16.08
N PRO A 128 -4.13 18.20 -15.05
CA PRO A 128 -5.29 17.72 -14.30
C PRO A 128 -6.54 17.43 -15.15
N ALA A 129 -6.68 18.07 -16.32
CA ALA A 129 -7.82 17.88 -17.20
C ALA A 129 -7.80 16.55 -17.97
N THR A 130 -6.61 16.04 -18.29
CA THR A 130 -6.45 14.81 -19.08
C THR A 130 -5.92 13.65 -18.26
N ASP A 131 -5.25 13.92 -17.14
CA ASP A 131 -4.64 12.92 -16.30
C ASP A 131 -5.68 11.99 -15.65
N PHE A 132 -5.41 10.72 -15.75
CA PHE A 132 -6.24 9.64 -15.16
C PHE A 132 -5.47 8.75 -14.21
N VAL A 133 -4.22 9.10 -13.90
CA VAL A 133 -3.32 8.34 -13.03
C VAL A 133 -3.13 9.06 -11.70
N ILE A 134 -2.72 10.32 -11.72
CA ILE A 134 -2.38 11.12 -10.54
C ILE A 134 -3.60 11.88 -10.02
N THR A 135 -4.37 12.48 -10.94
CA THR A 135 -5.54 13.29 -10.58
C THR A 135 -6.53 12.57 -9.67
N PRO A 136 -6.94 11.30 -9.92
CA PRO A 136 -7.87 10.61 -9.02
C PRO A 136 -7.31 10.40 -7.61
N TRP A 137 -6.00 10.27 -7.49
CA TRP A 137 -5.36 10.11 -6.18
C TRP A 137 -5.29 11.43 -5.42
N ILE A 138 -4.89 12.53 -6.08
CA ILE A 138 -4.89 13.86 -5.47
C ILE A 138 -6.31 14.23 -5.03
N THR A 139 -7.31 14.10 -5.90
CA THR A 139 -8.70 14.48 -5.60
C THR A 139 -9.35 13.63 -4.50
N SER A 140 -8.85 12.43 -4.26
CA SER A 140 -9.33 11.60 -3.14
C SER A 140 -8.88 12.11 -1.76
N GLN A 141 -7.88 13.00 -1.70
CA GLN A 141 -7.26 13.46 -0.46
C GLN A 141 -7.18 14.99 -0.35
N PHE A 142 -7.40 15.69 -1.44
CA PHE A 142 -7.33 17.15 -1.54
C PHE A 142 -8.53 17.68 -2.31
N ASP A 143 -9.42 18.39 -1.61
CA ASP A 143 -10.66 18.95 -2.18
C ASP A 143 -10.43 20.24 -3.00
N GLY A 144 -9.20 20.75 -3.03
CA GLY A 144 -8.82 21.94 -3.77
C GLY A 144 -8.40 21.67 -5.22
N THR A 145 -8.23 22.75 -5.98
CA THR A 145 -7.58 22.72 -7.30
C THR A 145 -6.13 23.15 -7.15
N LEU A 146 -5.20 22.36 -7.68
CA LEU A 146 -3.78 22.69 -7.71
C LEU A 146 -3.58 23.88 -8.67
N LYS A 147 -3.07 25.00 -8.14
CA LYS A 147 -2.78 26.21 -8.93
C LYS A 147 -1.37 26.14 -9.52
N ASP A 148 -1.13 26.98 -10.52
CA ASP A 148 0.21 27.15 -11.07
C ASP A 148 1.15 27.71 -10.02
N GLY A 149 2.34 27.11 -9.90
CA GLY A 149 3.31 27.46 -8.88
C GLY A 149 3.08 26.84 -7.51
N GLU A 150 1.99 26.12 -7.30
CA GLU A 150 1.79 25.28 -6.12
C GLU A 150 2.22 23.83 -6.40
N VAL A 151 2.51 23.09 -5.33
CA VAL A 151 2.90 21.69 -5.42
C VAL A 151 2.03 20.82 -4.49
N VAL A 152 1.86 19.57 -4.86
CA VAL A 152 1.35 18.52 -3.97
C VAL A 152 2.51 17.60 -3.64
N ALA A 153 2.76 17.37 -2.35
CA ALA A 153 3.87 16.54 -1.87
C ALA A 153 3.43 15.11 -1.61
N GLY A 154 4.28 14.14 -1.97
CA GLY A 154 4.12 12.75 -1.54
C GLY A 154 4.35 12.59 -0.04
N SER A 155 3.99 11.43 0.52
CA SER A 155 4.01 11.20 1.97
C SER A 155 5.39 11.27 2.60
N ASN A 156 6.45 10.95 1.85
CA ASN A 156 7.83 10.92 2.36
C ASN A 156 8.56 12.25 2.14
N ILE A 157 7.92 13.22 1.51
CA ILE A 157 8.53 14.53 1.25
C ILE A 157 8.55 15.36 2.53
N SER A 158 9.71 15.92 2.86
CA SER A 158 9.87 16.82 4.00
C SER A 158 9.35 18.20 3.65
N VAL A 159 8.25 18.60 4.27
CA VAL A 159 7.67 19.94 4.10
C VAL A 159 8.17 20.84 5.22
N SER A 160 8.65 22.05 4.86
CA SER A 160 9.13 23.03 5.83
C SER A 160 8.00 23.53 6.76
N GLY A 161 8.36 24.10 7.91
CA GLY A 161 7.40 24.67 8.87
C GLY A 161 6.51 25.79 8.29
N ASN A 162 6.94 26.41 7.18
CA ASN A 162 6.16 27.43 6.45
C ASN A 162 5.24 26.82 5.37
N ASN A 163 5.10 25.50 5.35
CA ASN A 163 4.34 24.77 4.34
C ASN A 163 4.86 25.00 2.91
N THR A 164 6.18 25.04 2.75
CA THR A 164 6.87 25.17 1.47
C THR A 164 7.88 24.05 1.26
N ILE A 165 8.26 23.83 0.02
CA ILE A 165 9.41 23.01 -0.38
C ILE A 165 10.30 23.83 -1.30
N LYS A 166 11.62 23.75 -1.08
CA LYS A 166 12.61 24.46 -1.88
C LYS A 166 13.14 23.57 -3.00
N LEU A 167 12.91 23.97 -4.24
CA LEU A 167 13.39 23.30 -5.45
C LEU A 167 14.14 24.32 -6.32
N TYR A 168 15.37 24.02 -6.68
CA TYR A 168 16.23 24.89 -7.51
C TYR A 168 16.34 26.35 -7.01
N GLY A 169 16.43 26.53 -5.69
CA GLY A 169 16.56 27.85 -5.07
C GLY A 169 15.26 28.63 -4.90
N HIS A 170 14.13 28.10 -5.40
CA HIS A 170 12.81 28.72 -5.29
C HIS A 170 11.93 27.92 -4.30
N GLU A 171 11.16 28.63 -3.47
CA GLU A 171 10.21 28.05 -2.52
C GLU A 171 8.83 27.90 -3.18
N PHE A 172 8.31 26.68 -3.19
CA PHE A 172 6.99 26.35 -3.71
C PHE A 172 6.03 26.09 -2.55
N PRO A 173 4.87 26.77 -2.50
CA PRO A 173 3.81 26.45 -1.54
C PRO A 173 3.30 25.03 -1.75
N VAL A 174 3.17 24.28 -0.64
CA VAL A 174 2.62 22.93 -0.65
C VAL A 174 1.12 23.02 -0.39
N ALA A 175 0.32 22.76 -1.44
CA ALA A 175 -1.14 22.80 -1.36
C ALA A 175 -1.70 21.63 -0.54
N ALA A 176 -1.07 20.46 -0.64
CA ALA A 176 -1.41 19.26 0.13
C ALA A 176 -0.23 18.30 0.24
N GLN A 177 -0.22 17.49 1.29
CA GLN A 177 0.64 16.33 1.40
C GLN A 177 -0.21 15.06 1.38
N LEU A 178 0.12 14.15 0.48
CA LEU A 178 -0.66 12.94 0.25
C LEU A 178 -0.31 11.85 1.25
N GLY A 179 -1.28 10.99 1.55
CA GLY A 179 -1.06 9.81 2.38
C GLY A 179 -0.16 8.78 1.69
N SER A 180 0.51 7.95 2.48
CA SER A 180 1.43 6.93 1.98
C SER A 180 0.74 5.92 1.07
N THR A 181 1.41 5.63 -0.04
CA THR A 181 0.98 4.66 -1.03
C THR A 181 1.81 3.38 -0.98
N GLY A 182 2.99 3.45 -0.36
CA GLY A 182 4.00 2.39 -0.42
C GLY A 182 4.65 2.25 -1.81
N THR A 183 4.51 3.28 -2.67
CA THR A 183 5.09 3.31 -4.01
C THR A 183 6.12 4.43 -4.14
N SER A 184 6.80 4.47 -5.27
CA SER A 184 7.74 5.54 -5.63
C SER A 184 7.13 6.94 -5.62
N LEU A 185 5.83 7.05 -5.80
CA LEU A 185 5.09 8.31 -5.78
C LEU A 185 5.15 9.01 -4.42
N ASP A 186 5.40 8.27 -3.35
CA ASP A 186 5.58 8.82 -2.00
C ASP A 186 6.82 9.74 -1.89
N ASN A 187 7.81 9.57 -2.79
CA ASN A 187 9.02 10.37 -2.89
C ASN A 187 8.94 11.42 -4.04
N SER A 188 7.73 11.75 -4.47
CA SER A 188 7.50 12.64 -5.62
C SER A 188 6.77 13.91 -5.22
N VAL A 189 7.01 14.95 -6.01
CA VAL A 189 6.30 16.23 -5.93
C VAL A 189 5.52 16.42 -7.23
N PHE A 190 4.25 16.75 -7.14
CA PHE A 190 3.34 16.86 -8.27
C PHE A 190 3.02 18.34 -8.53
N VAL A 191 3.10 18.74 -9.79
CA VAL A 191 2.85 20.11 -10.24
C VAL A 191 1.98 20.12 -11.50
N ASN A 192 1.28 21.22 -11.72
CA ASN A 192 0.64 21.43 -13.03
C ASN A 192 1.69 21.47 -14.15
N MET A 193 1.36 20.93 -15.31
CA MET A 193 2.23 20.98 -16.50
C MET A 193 2.66 22.41 -16.83
N SER A 194 1.78 23.40 -16.66
CA SER A 194 2.07 24.84 -16.83
C SER A 194 3.14 25.40 -15.90
N THR A 195 3.45 24.71 -14.78
CA THR A 195 4.52 25.11 -13.85
C THR A 195 5.91 24.63 -14.32
N ILE A 196 5.99 23.65 -15.21
CA ILE A 196 7.25 23.04 -15.68
C ILE A 196 8.20 24.06 -16.29
N PRO A 197 7.77 25.00 -17.17
CA PRO A 197 8.67 26.01 -17.71
C PRO A 197 9.37 26.88 -16.66
N SER A 198 8.65 27.24 -15.60
CA SER A 198 9.21 27.95 -14.44
C SER A 198 10.27 27.13 -13.71
N ILE A 199 10.00 25.84 -13.46
CA ILE A 199 10.96 24.92 -12.84
C ILE A 199 12.21 24.76 -13.68
N VAL A 200 12.07 24.64 -15.00
CA VAL A 200 13.21 24.59 -15.94
C VAL A 200 14.03 25.88 -15.88
N SER A 201 13.38 27.03 -15.81
CA SER A 201 14.07 28.34 -15.65
C SER A 201 14.85 28.41 -14.33
N TYR A 202 14.23 27.98 -13.21
CA TYR A 202 14.90 27.95 -11.90
C TYR A 202 16.07 26.93 -11.89
N SER A 203 15.93 25.79 -12.52
CA SER A 203 17.04 24.83 -12.63
C SER A 203 18.24 25.42 -13.37
N SER A 204 17.99 26.16 -14.44
CA SER A 204 19.03 26.84 -15.20
C SER A 204 19.71 27.96 -14.41
N SER A 205 18.96 28.70 -13.58
CA SER A 205 19.50 29.78 -12.73
C SER A 205 20.48 29.29 -11.67
N VAL A 206 20.37 28.04 -11.22
CA VAL A 206 21.33 27.42 -10.30
C VAL A 206 22.44 26.64 -11.01
N GLY A 207 22.60 26.83 -12.31
CA GLY A 207 23.65 26.19 -13.12
C GLY A 207 23.37 24.71 -13.45
N HIS A 208 22.13 24.27 -13.32
CA HIS A 208 21.71 22.92 -13.68
C HIS A 208 20.65 22.96 -14.78
N THR A 209 21.01 22.54 -15.97
CA THR A 209 20.05 22.45 -17.09
C THR A 209 19.36 21.10 -17.05
N ALA A 210 18.24 21.02 -16.32
CA ALA A 210 17.42 19.79 -16.25
C ALA A 210 16.80 19.47 -17.63
N ILE A 211 16.26 20.51 -18.28
CA ILE A 211 15.73 20.48 -19.65
C ILE A 211 16.20 21.75 -20.31
N PRO A 212 16.69 21.74 -21.57
CA PRO A 212 17.01 22.94 -22.30
C PRO A 212 15.80 23.88 -22.44
N ALA A 213 16.02 25.18 -22.33
CA ALA A 213 14.96 26.19 -22.34
C ALA A 213 14.08 26.17 -23.61
N GLU A 214 14.63 25.73 -24.73
CA GLU A 214 13.91 25.57 -26.00
C GLU A 214 12.85 24.49 -26.00
N TYR A 215 12.95 23.52 -25.04
CA TYR A 215 12.00 22.43 -24.85
C TYR A 215 11.13 22.62 -23.62
N ALA A 216 11.31 23.67 -22.82
CA ALA A 216 10.63 23.86 -21.54
C ALA A 216 9.09 23.78 -21.65
N ASP A 217 8.53 24.33 -22.71
CA ASP A 217 7.09 24.38 -22.96
C ASP A 217 6.52 23.08 -23.56
N LYS A 218 7.39 22.19 -24.07
CA LYS A 218 7.02 21.05 -24.90
C LYS A 218 7.54 19.73 -24.34
N ALA A 219 8.34 19.79 -23.29
CA ALA A 219 8.99 18.62 -22.74
C ALA A 219 7.96 17.64 -22.16
N VAL A 220 7.77 16.54 -22.85
CA VAL A 220 6.99 15.40 -22.39
C VAL A 220 7.96 14.26 -22.12
N SER A 221 7.91 13.68 -20.93
CA SER A 221 8.77 12.55 -20.56
C SER A 221 8.10 11.21 -20.89
N ALA A 222 6.81 11.13 -20.62
CA ALA A 222 6.05 9.91 -20.85
C ALA A 222 4.63 10.24 -21.31
N ILE A 223 4.12 9.39 -22.19
CA ILE A 223 2.69 9.36 -22.54
C ILE A 223 2.09 8.11 -21.96
N LEU A 224 1.14 8.31 -21.05
CA LEU A 224 0.41 7.25 -20.39
C LEU A 224 -0.88 6.97 -21.16
N ILE A 225 -1.13 5.71 -21.44
CA ILE A 225 -2.20 5.27 -22.32
C ILE A 225 -3.07 4.28 -21.59
N LYS A 226 -4.38 4.52 -21.67
CA LYS A 226 -5.41 3.54 -21.33
C LYS A 226 -5.87 2.87 -22.63
N VAL A 227 -5.79 1.56 -22.66
CA VAL A 227 -6.16 0.76 -23.82
C VAL A 227 -7.67 0.54 -23.84
N LYS A 228 -8.29 0.52 -25.02
CA LYS A 228 -9.70 0.17 -25.19
C LYS A 228 -9.95 -1.29 -24.82
N ASP A 229 -11.13 -1.57 -24.31
CA ASP A 229 -11.56 -2.95 -24.06
C ASP A 229 -11.48 -3.79 -25.35
N GLY A 230 -10.91 -4.98 -25.22
CA GLY A 230 -10.71 -5.91 -26.33
C GLY A 230 -9.39 -5.77 -27.08
N TYR A 231 -8.57 -4.75 -26.77
CA TYR A 231 -7.22 -4.60 -27.30
C TYR A 231 -6.18 -5.03 -26.27
N ASP A 232 -5.06 -5.57 -26.75
CA ASP A 232 -3.89 -5.84 -25.93
C ASP A 232 -2.88 -4.68 -26.02
N ALA A 233 -2.23 -4.33 -24.90
CA ALA A 233 -1.26 -3.25 -24.83
C ALA A 233 -0.09 -3.42 -25.81
N LYS A 234 0.35 -4.67 -26.07
CA LYS A 234 1.36 -4.96 -27.10
C LYS A 234 0.86 -4.68 -28.51
N GLN A 235 -0.40 -4.97 -28.80
CA GLN A 235 -0.98 -4.65 -30.09
C GLN A 235 -1.06 -3.14 -30.29
N VAL A 236 -1.50 -2.41 -29.26
CA VAL A 236 -1.54 -0.94 -29.30
C VAL A 236 -0.16 -0.33 -29.49
N SER A 237 0.89 -0.85 -28.86
CA SER A 237 2.28 -0.38 -29.09
C SER A 237 2.74 -0.55 -30.54
N LEU A 238 2.36 -1.68 -31.17
CA LEU A 238 2.63 -1.90 -32.59
C LEU A 238 1.84 -0.94 -33.50
N ASN A 239 0.57 -0.67 -33.17
CA ASN A 239 -0.25 0.30 -33.89
C ASN A 239 0.37 1.70 -33.79
N ILE A 240 0.80 2.12 -32.58
CA ILE A 240 1.49 3.41 -32.37
C ILE A 240 2.74 3.49 -33.26
N THR A 241 3.60 2.49 -33.26
CA THR A 241 4.81 2.50 -34.07
C THR A 241 4.49 2.60 -35.58
N LYS A 242 3.48 1.87 -36.02
CA LYS A 242 3.09 1.86 -37.44
C LYS A 242 2.41 3.14 -37.89
N GLU A 243 1.48 3.67 -37.08
CA GLU A 243 0.62 4.78 -37.46
C GLU A 243 1.24 6.16 -37.19
N SER A 244 2.07 6.27 -36.16
CA SER A 244 2.80 7.53 -35.88
C SER A 244 3.96 7.77 -36.84
N GLY A 245 4.53 6.71 -37.41
CA GLY A 245 5.75 6.80 -38.23
C GLY A 245 6.98 7.29 -37.44
N LEU A 246 6.89 7.29 -36.10
CA LEU A 246 7.96 7.76 -35.22
C LEU A 246 8.96 6.64 -34.96
N GLU A 247 10.22 6.95 -35.15
CA GLU A 247 11.33 6.14 -34.68
C GLU A 247 11.75 6.61 -33.28
N GLY A 248 12.39 5.73 -32.52
CA GLY A 248 12.91 6.14 -31.21
C GLY A 248 11.90 6.10 -30.07
N LEU A 249 10.82 5.32 -30.18
CA LEU A 249 9.87 5.09 -29.10
C LEU A 249 10.28 3.87 -28.26
N GLY A 250 10.26 4.05 -26.94
CA GLY A 250 10.31 2.98 -25.95
C GLY A 250 8.93 2.71 -25.40
N PHE A 251 8.63 1.45 -25.12
CA PHE A 251 7.35 1.03 -24.55
C PHE A 251 7.59 0.36 -23.21
N VAL A 252 6.92 0.86 -22.18
CA VAL A 252 6.89 0.26 -20.85
C VAL A 252 5.46 -0.19 -20.56
N TYR A 253 5.34 -1.40 -20.06
CA TYR A 253 4.05 -1.99 -19.70
C TYR A 253 3.93 -2.01 -18.18
N PRO A 254 3.30 -1.01 -17.56
CA PRO A 254 3.21 -0.92 -16.10
C PRO A 254 2.58 -2.17 -15.48
N GLY A 255 1.57 -2.74 -16.14
CA GLY A 255 0.97 -4.01 -15.74
C GLY A 255 1.93 -5.21 -15.77
N GLY A 256 2.93 -5.22 -16.66
CA GLY A 256 3.96 -6.27 -16.73
C GLY A 256 4.99 -6.16 -15.60
N VAL A 257 5.43 -4.95 -15.31
CA VAL A 257 6.34 -4.65 -14.19
C VAL A 257 5.68 -5.03 -12.86
N THR A 258 4.41 -4.69 -12.69
CA THR A 258 3.62 -5.10 -11.52
C THR A 258 3.26 -6.57 -11.51
N ALA A 259 3.08 -7.22 -12.67
CA ALA A 259 2.71 -8.62 -12.72
C ALA A 259 3.80 -9.51 -12.10
N THR A 260 5.08 -9.23 -12.36
CA THR A 260 6.20 -9.96 -11.73
C THR A 260 6.25 -9.70 -10.23
N THR A 261 6.13 -8.44 -9.82
CA THR A 261 6.07 -8.06 -8.40
C THR A 261 4.84 -8.66 -7.74
N LYS A 262 3.68 -8.63 -8.39
CA LYS A 262 2.43 -9.24 -7.93
C LYS A 262 2.58 -10.74 -7.73
N THR A 263 3.14 -11.47 -8.71
CA THR A 263 3.32 -12.93 -8.61
C THR A 263 4.21 -13.28 -7.41
N ASN A 264 5.28 -12.53 -7.18
CA ASN A 264 6.16 -12.73 -6.03
C ASN A 264 5.46 -12.41 -4.71
N LEU A 265 4.68 -11.32 -4.66
CA LEU A 265 3.95 -10.92 -3.48
C LEU A 265 2.73 -11.81 -3.22
N ASP A 266 2.01 -12.28 -4.23
CA ASP A 266 0.93 -13.27 -4.09
C ASP A 266 1.48 -14.59 -3.54
N ALA A 267 2.68 -15.01 -3.98
CA ALA A 267 3.38 -16.15 -3.41
C ALA A 267 3.72 -15.92 -1.92
N LEU A 268 4.26 -14.75 -1.56
CA LEU A 268 4.54 -14.38 -0.17
C LEU A 268 3.27 -14.36 0.69
N VAL A 269 2.18 -13.78 0.20
CA VAL A 269 0.86 -13.80 0.87
C VAL A 269 0.38 -15.24 1.03
N GLY A 270 0.58 -16.09 0.02
CA GLY A 270 0.29 -17.52 0.07
C GLY A 270 1.07 -18.22 1.20
N TYR A 271 2.37 -17.99 1.28
CA TYR A 271 3.23 -18.57 2.34
C TYR A 271 2.83 -18.06 3.74
N VAL A 272 2.58 -16.77 3.89
CA VAL A 272 2.09 -16.20 5.17
C VAL A 272 0.77 -16.82 5.58
N THR A 273 -0.18 -16.97 4.65
CA THR A 273 -1.49 -17.57 4.90
C THR A 273 -1.36 -19.04 5.30
N LEU A 274 -0.52 -19.79 4.59
CA LEU A 274 -0.22 -21.19 4.92
C LEU A 274 0.41 -21.30 6.32
N PHE A 275 1.38 -20.46 6.63
CA PHE A 275 2.05 -20.43 7.94
C PHE A 275 1.06 -20.13 9.07
N VAL A 276 0.18 -19.15 8.89
CA VAL A 276 -0.90 -18.81 9.83
C VAL A 276 -1.84 -20.02 10.02
N ALA A 277 -2.22 -20.71 8.94
CA ALA A 277 -3.09 -21.89 9.02
C ALA A 277 -2.43 -23.05 9.80
N VAL A 278 -1.16 -23.33 9.56
CA VAL A 278 -0.39 -24.34 10.30
C VAL A 278 -0.29 -23.98 11.78
N PHE A 279 0.01 -22.72 12.09
CA PHE A 279 0.04 -22.21 13.47
C PHE A 279 -1.31 -22.38 14.17
N TRP A 280 -2.40 -22.16 13.45
CA TRP A 280 -3.76 -22.36 13.96
C TRP A 280 -4.05 -23.82 14.32
N ILE A 281 -3.71 -24.74 13.44
CA ILE A 281 -3.89 -26.17 13.66
C ILE A 281 -3.06 -26.62 14.86
N MET A 282 -1.79 -26.25 14.92
CA MET A 282 -0.92 -26.55 16.05
C MET A 282 -1.45 -25.96 17.35
N GLY A 283 -1.87 -24.72 17.33
CA GLY A 283 -2.43 -24.05 18.49
C GLY A 283 -3.72 -24.69 18.99
N LEU A 284 -4.59 -25.12 18.09
CA LEU A 284 -5.80 -25.87 18.45
C LEU A 284 -5.45 -27.21 19.14
N ILE A 285 -4.45 -27.91 18.61
CA ILE A 285 -3.97 -29.19 19.21
C ILE A 285 -3.44 -28.94 20.64
N VAL A 286 -2.60 -27.90 20.79
CA VAL A 286 -2.07 -27.54 22.11
C VAL A 286 -3.19 -27.16 23.08
N LEU A 287 -4.14 -26.35 22.61
CA LEU A 287 -5.31 -25.93 23.40
C LEU A 287 -6.11 -27.16 23.86
N LEU A 288 -6.42 -28.10 22.97
CA LEU A 288 -7.14 -29.34 23.28
C LEU A 288 -6.36 -30.18 24.27
N ALA A 289 -5.04 -30.31 24.11
CA ALA A 289 -4.19 -31.07 25.04
C ALA A 289 -4.18 -30.44 26.44
N VAL A 290 -4.07 -29.13 26.54
CA VAL A 290 -4.08 -28.41 27.82
C VAL A 290 -5.45 -28.48 28.49
N PHE A 291 -6.56 -28.36 27.74
CA PHE A 291 -7.90 -28.56 28.26
C PHE A 291 -8.14 -30.01 28.71
N ALA A 292 -7.70 -30.99 27.93
CA ALA A 292 -7.81 -32.40 28.30
C ALA A 292 -7.05 -32.72 29.61
N SER A 293 -5.83 -32.20 29.75
CA SER A 293 -5.05 -32.30 30.98
C SER A 293 -5.77 -31.66 32.17
N ALA A 294 -6.27 -30.43 32.00
CA ALA A 294 -7.01 -29.72 33.03
C ALA A 294 -8.28 -30.47 33.48
N MET A 295 -8.97 -31.09 32.51
CA MET A 295 -10.15 -31.91 32.80
C MET A 295 -9.78 -33.22 33.53
N ASN A 296 -8.68 -33.86 33.15
CA ASN A 296 -8.20 -35.06 33.79
C ASN A 296 -7.87 -34.85 35.27
N GLU A 297 -7.23 -33.74 35.63
CA GLU A 297 -6.96 -33.38 37.02
C GLU A 297 -8.24 -33.18 37.86
N ARG A 298 -9.36 -32.81 37.24
CA ARG A 298 -10.63 -32.51 37.92
C ARG A 298 -11.62 -33.65 37.92
N LYS A 299 -11.24 -34.85 37.45
CA LYS A 299 -12.13 -36.02 37.44
C LYS A 299 -12.78 -36.32 38.80
N LYS A 300 -11.98 -36.23 39.88
CA LYS A 300 -12.48 -36.44 41.25
C LYS A 300 -13.49 -35.38 41.68
N GLU A 301 -13.27 -34.09 41.32
CA GLU A 301 -14.22 -32.99 41.61
C GLU A 301 -15.55 -33.23 40.88
N PHE A 302 -15.50 -33.59 39.58
CA PHE A 302 -16.71 -33.89 38.80
C PHE A 302 -17.45 -35.12 39.30
N ALA A 303 -16.73 -36.15 39.78
CA ALA A 303 -17.36 -37.29 40.43
C ALA A 303 -18.12 -36.87 41.69
N ALA A 304 -17.51 -36.05 42.53
CA ALA A 304 -18.18 -35.50 43.72
C ALA A 304 -19.44 -34.68 43.38
N TYR A 305 -19.40 -33.82 42.35
CA TYR A 305 -20.58 -33.09 41.90
C TYR A 305 -21.69 -34.04 41.40
N ARG A 306 -21.34 -35.15 40.74
CA ARG A 306 -22.33 -36.14 40.32
C ARG A 306 -22.98 -36.85 41.48
N ILE A 307 -22.21 -37.21 42.50
CA ILE A 307 -22.75 -37.82 43.74
C ILE A 307 -23.72 -36.84 44.44
N MET A 308 -23.44 -35.53 44.38
CA MET A 308 -24.31 -34.50 44.91
C MET A 308 -25.53 -34.18 44.02
N GLY A 309 -25.74 -34.93 42.92
CA GLY A 309 -26.93 -34.79 42.06
C GLY A 309 -26.76 -33.90 40.83
N ALA A 310 -25.54 -33.44 40.50
CA ALA A 310 -25.31 -32.66 39.30
C ALA A 310 -25.53 -33.50 38.01
N THR A 311 -26.31 -32.96 37.07
CA THR A 311 -26.55 -33.62 35.78
C THR A 311 -25.35 -33.44 34.85
N ARG A 312 -25.25 -34.27 33.80
CA ARG A 312 -24.23 -34.08 32.73
C ARG A 312 -24.27 -32.68 32.10
N GLY A 313 -25.49 -32.20 31.84
CA GLY A 313 -25.69 -30.85 31.27
C GLY A 313 -25.15 -29.73 32.18
N THR A 314 -25.32 -29.87 33.50
CA THR A 314 -24.80 -28.90 34.49
C THR A 314 -23.26 -28.87 34.49
N LEU A 315 -22.61 -30.03 34.36
CA LEU A 315 -21.14 -30.13 34.31
C LEU A 315 -20.60 -29.53 32.99
N ILE A 316 -21.23 -29.83 31.85
CA ILE A 316 -20.87 -29.26 30.57
C ILE A 316 -21.03 -27.73 30.60
N ALA A 317 -22.15 -27.21 31.09
CA ALA A 317 -22.39 -25.79 31.23
C ALA A 317 -21.36 -25.09 32.14
N LEU A 318 -20.86 -25.76 33.18
CA LEU A 318 -19.80 -25.28 34.06
C LEU A 318 -18.49 -25.11 33.28
N ILE A 319 -18.10 -26.11 32.50
CA ILE A 319 -16.87 -26.12 31.71
C ILE A 319 -16.93 -25.04 30.62
N VAL A 320 -18.05 -24.96 29.88
CA VAL A 320 -18.24 -23.95 28.83
C VAL A 320 -18.14 -22.52 29.40
N LYS A 321 -18.73 -22.28 30.58
CA LYS A 321 -18.63 -20.96 31.24
C LYS A 321 -17.20 -20.66 31.70
N GLU A 322 -16.47 -21.62 32.23
CA GLU A 322 -15.04 -21.43 32.58
C GLU A 322 -14.20 -21.11 31.34
N SER A 323 -14.40 -21.87 30.25
CA SER A 323 -13.69 -21.62 28.98
C SER A 323 -14.03 -20.26 28.38
N ALA A 324 -15.30 -19.83 28.43
CA ALA A 324 -15.73 -18.53 27.99
C ALA A 324 -15.10 -17.39 28.81
N LEU A 325 -14.99 -17.57 30.13
CA LEU A 325 -14.32 -16.61 31.01
C LEU A 325 -12.82 -16.48 30.70
N ILE A 326 -12.14 -17.61 30.43
CA ILE A 326 -10.73 -17.62 30.02
C ILE A 326 -10.57 -16.88 28.68
N GLY A 327 -11.45 -17.16 27.70
CA GLY A 327 -11.46 -16.46 26.42
C GLY A 327 -11.66 -14.95 26.56
N LEU A 328 -12.63 -14.53 27.38
CA LEU A 328 -12.86 -13.10 27.67
C LEU A 328 -11.66 -12.44 28.36
N LEU A 329 -11.05 -13.09 29.34
CA LEU A 329 -9.85 -12.57 30.01
C LEU A 329 -8.68 -12.44 29.04
N SER A 330 -8.50 -13.37 28.09
CA SER A 330 -7.46 -13.27 27.08
C SER A 330 -7.68 -12.12 26.10
N LEU A 331 -8.95 -11.88 25.71
CA LEU A 331 -9.33 -10.77 24.82
C LEU A 331 -9.11 -9.38 25.44
N ILE A 332 -9.29 -9.24 26.75
CA ILE A 332 -9.10 -7.95 27.46
C ILE A 332 -7.61 -7.57 27.54
N HIS A 333 -6.69 -8.53 27.41
CA HIS A 333 -5.24 -8.31 27.50
C HIS A 333 -4.54 -8.21 26.14
N ILE A 334 -5.30 -8.27 25.03
CA ILE A 334 -4.85 -8.00 23.66
C ILE A 334 -5.19 -6.57 23.27
#